data_7ca8bb5a5eb272dcfdcf0c91fc041d43
#
_entry.id   7ca8bb5a5eb272dcfdcf0c91fc041d43
#
_cell.length_a   1.000
_cell.length_b   1.000
_cell.length_c   1.000
_cell.angle_alpha   90.00
_cell.angle_beta   90.00
_cell.angle_gamma   90.00
#
_symmetry.space_group_name_H-M   'P 1'
#
loop_
_entity.id
_entity.type
_entity.pdbx_description
1 polymer ?
#
loop_
_entity_poly.entity_id
_entity_poly.type
_entity_poly.pdbx_seq_one_letter_code
_entity_poly.pdbx_strand_id
1 'polypeptide(L)'
;MNHKKNIAVVINGEFPINPKIIDKIASAEIIIAIDGATNTLIDSGMTPTISIGDFDSINPSYKDKVSQIIHAEDQNKTDLEKTLDWCIDNDYLSLSIFGISGKSEDHFLGNFFAINDYCDTIDCTIYTDYSIITPCIGETIFDSFKGEIVSVISFESNNKVTSTNLEYPLNSYELSPSPRAIRNQSLG
;
A
#
# COMPACT_ATOMS: atom_id res chain seq x y z
N MET A 1 17.22 8.71 -18.50
CA MET A 1 16.06 8.76 -17.61
C MET A 1 15.82 7.36 -17.13
N ASN A 2 16.07 7.05 -15.86
CA ASN A 2 15.68 5.74 -15.32
C ASN A 2 14.15 5.67 -15.35
N HIS A 3 13.62 4.77 -16.13
CA HIS A 3 12.17 4.51 -16.16
C HIS A 3 11.83 3.86 -14.81
N LYS A 4 11.10 4.58 -13.95
CA LYS A 4 10.63 4.05 -12.66
C LYS A 4 9.61 2.95 -13.00
N LYS A 5 9.91 1.70 -12.66
CA LYS A 5 9.00 0.58 -12.95
C LYS A 5 7.68 0.75 -12.20
N ASN A 6 6.59 0.42 -12.83
CA ASN A 6 5.27 0.37 -12.17
C ASN A 6 5.13 -0.98 -11.46
N ILE A 7 5.19 -0.98 -10.14
CA ILE A 7 5.19 -2.19 -9.31
C ILE A 7 3.94 -2.24 -8.46
N ALA A 8 3.17 -3.30 -8.59
CA ALA A 8 2.01 -3.60 -7.75
C ALA A 8 2.37 -4.66 -6.71
N VAL A 9 2.14 -4.36 -5.43
CA VAL A 9 2.21 -5.33 -4.33
C VAL A 9 0.80 -5.64 -3.87
N VAL A 10 0.39 -6.89 -3.97
CA VAL A 10 -0.96 -7.33 -3.57
C VAL A 10 -0.85 -8.15 -2.29
N ILE A 11 -1.43 -7.61 -1.22
CA ILE A 11 -1.49 -8.23 0.11
C ILE A 11 -2.68 -9.17 0.18
N ASN A 12 -2.62 -10.19 1.04
CA ASN A 12 -3.65 -11.19 1.21
C ASN A 12 -4.87 -10.71 2.03
N GLY A 13 -5.32 -9.47 1.81
CA GLY A 13 -6.57 -8.94 2.32
C GLY A 13 -7.73 -9.16 1.35
N GLU A 14 -8.75 -8.30 1.40
CA GLU A 14 -9.86 -8.32 0.46
C GLU A 14 -9.40 -7.78 -0.90
N PHE A 15 -9.67 -8.55 -1.95
CA PHE A 15 -9.31 -8.15 -3.30
C PHE A 15 -10.24 -7.02 -3.77
N PRO A 16 -9.71 -5.95 -4.41
CA PRO A 16 -10.54 -4.82 -4.83
C PRO A 16 -11.61 -5.22 -5.85
N ILE A 17 -12.76 -4.58 -5.76
CA ILE A 17 -13.89 -4.75 -6.69
C ILE A 17 -14.03 -3.59 -7.67
N ASN A 18 -13.39 -2.45 -7.39
CA ASN A 18 -13.41 -1.29 -8.28
C ASN A 18 -12.60 -1.57 -9.55
N PRO A 19 -13.21 -1.52 -10.75
CA PRO A 19 -12.51 -1.82 -12.01
C PRO A 19 -11.25 -0.97 -12.23
N LYS A 20 -11.26 0.31 -11.82
CA LYS A 20 -10.09 1.19 -11.97
C LYS A 20 -8.91 0.73 -11.12
N ILE A 21 -9.18 0.16 -9.94
CA ILE A 21 -8.14 -0.38 -9.07
C ILE A 21 -7.62 -1.71 -9.63
N ILE A 22 -8.51 -2.56 -10.14
CA ILE A 22 -8.15 -3.82 -10.81
C ILE A 22 -7.29 -3.54 -12.04
N ASP A 23 -7.69 -2.57 -12.89
CA ASP A 23 -6.92 -2.16 -14.07
C ASP A 23 -5.53 -1.64 -13.68
N LYS A 24 -5.42 -0.96 -12.55
CA LYS A 24 -4.14 -0.47 -12.04
C LYS A 24 -3.21 -1.61 -11.64
N ILE A 25 -3.73 -2.68 -11.03
CA ILE A 25 -2.95 -3.90 -10.77
C ILE A 25 -2.54 -4.55 -12.10
N ALA A 26 -3.49 -4.74 -13.00
CA ALA A 26 -3.26 -5.44 -14.27
C ALA A 26 -2.28 -4.70 -15.20
N SER A 27 -2.18 -3.36 -15.08
CA SER A 27 -1.24 -2.53 -15.86
C SER A 27 0.16 -2.43 -15.27
N ALA A 28 0.41 -3.04 -14.11
CA ALA A 28 1.73 -3.03 -13.50
C ALA A 28 2.74 -3.87 -14.32
N GLU A 29 3.96 -3.37 -14.43
CA GLU A 29 5.05 -4.10 -15.08
C GLU A 29 5.52 -5.31 -14.27
N ILE A 30 5.39 -5.20 -12.94
CA ILE A 30 5.71 -6.26 -11.98
C ILE A 30 4.56 -6.35 -10.99
N ILE A 31 4.01 -7.54 -10.84
CA ILE A 31 3.01 -7.86 -9.81
C ILE A 31 3.67 -8.78 -8.79
N ILE A 32 3.76 -8.31 -7.56
CA ILE A 32 4.25 -9.05 -6.41
C ILE A 32 3.04 -9.47 -5.58
N ALA A 33 2.85 -10.76 -5.40
CA ALA A 33 1.80 -11.32 -4.55
C ALA A 33 2.38 -11.76 -3.20
N ILE A 34 1.71 -11.42 -2.13
CA ILE A 34 2.06 -11.87 -0.79
C ILE A 34 1.21 -13.07 -0.43
N ASP A 35 1.85 -14.22 -0.24
CA ASP A 35 1.24 -15.48 0.20
C ASP A 35 -0.07 -15.81 -0.55
N GLY A 36 -1.19 -15.97 0.15
CA GLY A 36 -2.50 -16.32 -0.42
C GLY A 36 -3.06 -15.33 -1.45
N ALA A 37 -2.52 -14.11 -1.57
CA ALA A 37 -2.87 -13.19 -2.65
C ALA A 37 -2.54 -13.77 -4.04
N THR A 38 -1.59 -14.70 -4.11
CA THR A 38 -1.26 -15.45 -5.33
C THR A 38 -2.47 -16.19 -5.88
N ASN A 39 -3.23 -16.87 -5.01
CA ASN A 39 -4.44 -17.59 -5.41
C ASN A 39 -5.48 -16.61 -5.97
N THR A 40 -5.73 -15.52 -5.24
CA THR A 40 -6.74 -14.52 -5.60
C THR A 40 -6.44 -13.86 -6.94
N LEU A 41 -5.18 -13.53 -7.21
CA LEU A 41 -4.75 -12.97 -8.49
C LEU A 41 -5.00 -13.96 -9.63
N ILE A 42 -4.57 -15.21 -9.48
CA ILE A 42 -4.72 -16.24 -10.53
C ILE A 42 -6.20 -16.53 -10.78
N ASP A 43 -7.02 -16.61 -9.74
CA ASP A 43 -8.47 -16.82 -9.86
C ASP A 43 -9.17 -15.63 -10.55
N SER A 44 -8.60 -14.42 -10.41
CA SER A 44 -9.05 -13.21 -11.10
C SER A 44 -8.50 -13.05 -12.52
N GLY A 45 -7.75 -14.04 -13.03
CA GLY A 45 -7.17 -14.04 -14.37
C GLY A 45 -5.86 -13.26 -14.50
N MET A 46 -5.24 -12.85 -13.39
CA MET A 46 -3.95 -12.16 -13.35
C MET A 46 -2.87 -13.10 -12.83
N THR A 47 -1.71 -13.08 -13.47
CA THR A 47 -0.58 -13.91 -13.03
C THR A 47 0.46 -13.03 -12.36
N PRO A 48 0.77 -13.24 -11.05
CA PRO A 48 1.84 -12.50 -10.41
C PRO A 48 3.19 -12.85 -11.04
N THR A 49 4.05 -11.85 -11.16
CA THR A 49 5.44 -12.02 -11.59
C THR A 49 6.25 -12.70 -10.50
N ILE A 50 5.98 -12.32 -9.25
CA ILE A 50 6.71 -12.76 -8.08
C ILE A 50 5.69 -13.11 -6.99
N SER A 51 5.92 -14.20 -6.27
CA SER A 51 5.19 -14.51 -5.03
C SER A 51 6.17 -14.62 -3.87
N ILE A 52 5.85 -13.98 -2.75
CA ILE A 52 6.67 -13.93 -1.54
C ILE A 52 5.84 -14.41 -0.35
N GLY A 53 6.36 -15.33 0.45
CA GLY A 53 5.70 -15.86 1.64
C GLY A 53 6.25 -17.22 2.05
N ASP A 54 5.56 -17.90 2.98
CA ASP A 54 5.89 -19.27 3.39
C ASP A 54 5.21 -20.34 2.52
N PHE A 55 4.23 -19.92 1.74
CA PHE A 55 3.50 -20.75 0.75
C PHE A 55 2.62 -21.88 1.32
N ASP A 56 2.31 -21.82 2.60
CA ASP A 56 1.39 -22.79 3.21
C ASP A 56 -0.04 -22.61 2.68
N SER A 57 -0.40 -21.40 2.30
CA SER A 57 -1.73 -21.01 1.81
C SER A 57 -1.89 -21.10 0.29
N ILE A 58 -0.82 -21.32 -0.47
CA ILE A 58 -0.89 -21.33 -1.94
C ILE A 58 -1.36 -22.67 -2.48
N ASN A 59 -2.34 -22.63 -3.38
CA ASN A 59 -2.77 -23.80 -4.12
C ASN A 59 -1.59 -24.41 -4.90
N PRO A 60 -1.23 -25.68 -4.67
CA PRO A 60 -0.08 -26.31 -5.34
C PRO A 60 -0.11 -26.21 -6.87
N SER A 61 -1.31 -26.22 -7.49
CA SER A 61 -1.45 -26.08 -8.95
C SER A 61 -1.13 -24.68 -9.48
N TYR A 62 -0.95 -23.68 -8.61
CA TYR A 62 -0.64 -22.31 -8.99
C TYR A 62 0.86 -21.99 -8.91
N LYS A 63 1.62 -22.81 -8.20
CA LYS A 63 3.08 -22.61 -8.07
C LYS A 63 3.80 -22.55 -9.43
N ASP A 64 3.39 -23.39 -10.36
CA ASP A 64 3.99 -23.45 -11.71
C ASP A 64 3.59 -22.27 -12.62
N LYS A 65 2.61 -21.47 -12.20
CA LYS A 65 2.15 -20.29 -12.97
C LYS A 65 2.93 -19.03 -12.63
N VAL A 66 3.58 -18.98 -11.47
CA VAL A 66 4.35 -17.82 -11.01
C VAL A 66 5.76 -17.89 -11.55
N SER A 67 6.27 -16.76 -12.09
CA SER A 67 7.61 -16.75 -12.68
C SER A 67 8.72 -16.87 -11.63
N GLN A 68 8.52 -16.32 -10.44
CA GLN A 68 9.48 -16.36 -9.35
C GLN A 68 8.80 -16.56 -8.01
N ILE A 69 9.29 -17.52 -7.24
CA ILE A 69 8.83 -17.82 -5.88
C ILE A 69 9.98 -17.53 -4.91
N ILE A 70 9.68 -16.74 -3.87
CA ILE A 70 10.65 -16.33 -2.86
C ILE A 70 10.15 -16.77 -1.50
N HIS A 71 10.83 -17.76 -0.91
CA HIS A 71 10.56 -18.21 0.45
C HIS A 71 11.10 -17.19 1.46
N ALA A 72 10.22 -16.68 2.29
CA ALA A 72 10.55 -15.71 3.33
C ALA A 72 10.44 -16.36 4.71
N GLU A 73 11.57 -16.83 5.26
CA GLU A 73 11.62 -17.70 6.44
C GLU A 73 11.66 -16.93 7.78
N ASP A 74 11.92 -15.61 7.79
CA ASP A 74 12.02 -14.86 9.04
C ASP A 74 10.67 -14.81 9.77
N GLN A 75 10.57 -15.51 10.90
CA GLN A 75 9.37 -15.57 11.72
C GLN A 75 9.18 -14.33 12.62
N ASN A 76 10.15 -13.41 12.68
CA ASN A 76 10.03 -12.17 13.46
C ASN A 76 9.39 -11.02 12.66
N LYS A 77 9.20 -11.20 11.36
CA LYS A 77 8.62 -10.22 10.45
C LYS A 77 7.32 -10.74 9.82
N THR A 78 6.39 -9.85 9.58
CA THR A 78 5.21 -10.14 8.76
C THR A 78 5.60 -10.36 7.29
N ASP A 79 4.78 -11.02 6.51
CA ASP A 79 5.08 -11.25 5.10
C ASP A 79 5.15 -9.95 4.29
N LEU A 80 4.44 -8.91 4.73
CA LEU A 80 4.57 -7.58 4.15
C LEU A 80 5.95 -6.98 4.43
N GLU A 81 6.43 -7.00 5.69
CA GLU A 81 7.77 -6.49 6.02
C GLU A 81 8.87 -7.24 5.26
N LYS A 82 8.78 -8.58 5.17
CA LYS A 82 9.70 -9.39 4.35
C LYS A 82 9.67 -8.97 2.87
N THR A 83 8.48 -8.68 2.36
CA THR A 83 8.30 -8.21 0.98
C THR A 83 8.90 -6.83 0.77
N LEU A 84 8.72 -5.91 1.73
CA LEU A 84 9.29 -4.56 1.66
C LEU A 84 10.82 -4.62 1.72
N ASP A 85 11.41 -5.44 2.62
CA ASP A 85 12.86 -5.68 2.64
C ASP A 85 13.36 -6.19 1.30
N TRP A 86 12.68 -7.21 0.74
CA TRP A 86 13.05 -7.75 -0.56
C TRP A 86 12.96 -6.69 -1.67
N CYS A 87 11.97 -5.82 -1.63
CA CYS A 87 11.84 -4.70 -2.57
C CYS A 87 13.03 -3.73 -2.45
N ILE A 88 13.46 -3.40 -1.23
CA ILE A 88 14.64 -2.56 -0.99
C ILE A 88 15.90 -3.20 -1.57
N ASP A 89 16.13 -4.48 -1.29
CA ASP A 89 17.30 -5.22 -1.77
C ASP A 89 17.36 -5.34 -3.31
N ASN A 90 16.23 -5.15 -3.98
CA ASN A 90 16.11 -5.20 -5.45
C ASN A 90 15.88 -3.82 -6.10
N ASP A 91 16.10 -2.72 -5.37
CA ASP A 91 15.92 -1.34 -5.84
C ASP A 91 14.47 -1.01 -6.28
N TYR A 92 13.47 -1.68 -5.71
CA TYR A 92 12.05 -1.44 -5.96
C TYR A 92 11.51 -0.47 -4.90
N LEU A 93 11.87 0.81 -5.03
CA LEU A 93 11.62 1.83 -4.02
C LEU A 93 10.34 2.65 -4.25
N SER A 94 9.48 2.26 -5.17
CA SER A 94 8.19 2.91 -5.41
C SER A 94 7.13 1.88 -5.71
N LEU A 95 6.18 1.75 -4.81
CA LEU A 95 5.22 0.67 -4.79
C LEU A 95 3.78 1.17 -4.77
N SER A 96 2.92 0.53 -5.57
CA SER A 96 1.47 0.60 -5.44
C SER A 96 0.99 -0.61 -4.65
N ILE A 97 0.34 -0.40 -3.50
CA ILE A 97 -0.06 -1.46 -2.58
C ILE A 97 -1.57 -1.67 -2.65
N PHE A 98 -2.01 -2.91 -2.70
CA PHE A 98 -3.40 -3.33 -2.84
C PHE A 98 -3.75 -4.45 -1.86
N GLY A 99 -5.05 -4.59 -1.52
CA GLY A 99 -5.51 -5.68 -0.66
C GLY A 99 -5.09 -5.54 0.81
N ILE A 100 -4.90 -4.30 1.29
CA ILE A 100 -4.46 -4.05 2.66
C ILE A 100 -5.58 -4.29 3.69
N SER A 101 -6.82 -4.06 3.31
CA SER A 101 -8.01 -4.10 4.18
C SER A 101 -8.82 -5.38 4.01
N GLY A 102 -9.81 -5.56 4.86
CA GLY A 102 -10.68 -6.73 4.90
C GLY A 102 -10.05 -7.93 5.62
N LYS A 103 -10.79 -9.01 5.74
CA LYS A 103 -10.51 -10.24 6.49
C LYS A 103 -10.36 -10.03 8.00
N SER A 104 -9.35 -9.30 8.50
CA SER A 104 -9.23 -9.03 9.94
C SER A 104 -8.59 -7.66 10.22
N GLU A 105 -9.04 -7.01 11.30
CA GLU A 105 -8.67 -5.65 11.66
C GLU A 105 -7.24 -5.56 12.19
N ASP A 106 -6.77 -6.59 12.88
CA ASP A 106 -5.39 -6.67 13.39
C ASP A 106 -4.38 -6.74 12.24
N HIS A 107 -4.64 -7.54 11.21
CA HIS A 107 -3.82 -7.58 10.01
C HIS A 107 -3.84 -6.25 9.26
N PHE A 108 -5.02 -5.61 9.14
CA PHE A 108 -5.11 -4.27 8.54
C PHE A 108 -4.23 -3.27 9.28
N LEU A 109 -4.35 -3.19 10.62
CA LEU A 109 -3.56 -2.28 11.43
C LEU A 109 -2.06 -2.63 11.38
N GLY A 110 -1.71 -3.91 11.47
CA GLY A 110 -0.33 -4.38 11.37
C GLY A 110 0.33 -4.01 10.04
N ASN A 111 -0.36 -4.22 8.93
CA ASN A 111 0.11 -3.83 7.61
C ASN A 111 0.28 -2.31 7.49
N PHE A 112 -0.61 -1.54 8.10
CA PHE A 112 -0.56 -0.08 8.07
C PHE A 112 0.66 0.44 8.84
N PHE A 113 0.95 -0.13 10.02
CA PHE A 113 2.15 0.19 10.80
C PHE A 113 3.43 -0.23 10.06
N ALA A 114 3.46 -1.42 9.46
CA ALA A 114 4.59 -1.86 8.67
C ALA A 114 4.92 -0.88 7.55
N ILE A 115 3.91 -0.43 6.76
CA ILE A 115 4.13 0.56 5.70
C ILE A 115 4.64 1.89 6.27
N ASN A 116 4.13 2.32 7.44
CA ASN A 116 4.61 3.54 8.09
C ASN A 116 6.08 3.43 8.49
N ASP A 117 6.52 2.28 8.98
CA ASP A 117 7.91 2.06 9.40
C ASP A 117 8.91 2.06 8.23
N TYR A 118 8.45 1.80 7.01
CA TYR A 118 9.27 1.79 5.80
C TYR A 118 9.15 3.08 4.96
N CYS A 119 8.32 4.05 5.36
CA CYS A 119 8.02 5.24 4.54
C CYS A 119 9.22 6.18 4.31
N ASP A 120 10.27 6.10 5.13
CA ASP A 120 11.53 6.82 4.91
C ASP A 120 12.35 6.26 3.73
N THR A 121 12.13 5.00 3.37
CA THR A 121 12.94 4.28 2.38
C THR A 121 12.16 3.96 1.12
N ILE A 122 10.87 3.63 1.25
CA ILE A 122 10.01 3.24 0.14
C ILE A 122 8.87 4.24 -0.04
N ASP A 123 8.72 4.74 -1.25
CA ASP A 123 7.57 5.54 -1.67
C ASP A 123 6.38 4.61 -1.94
N CYS A 124 5.47 4.51 -0.98
CA CYS A 124 4.29 3.66 -1.05
C CYS A 124 3.02 4.47 -1.30
N THR A 125 2.19 4.02 -2.24
CA THR A 125 0.81 4.48 -2.36
C THR A 125 -0.13 3.29 -2.22
N ILE A 126 -1.05 3.37 -1.28
CA ILE A 126 -2.04 2.32 -0.99
C ILE A 126 -3.34 2.65 -1.72
N TYR A 127 -3.87 1.69 -2.45
CA TYR A 127 -5.13 1.81 -3.18
C TYR A 127 -6.16 0.85 -2.59
N THR A 128 -7.29 1.40 -2.18
CA THR A 128 -8.47 0.64 -1.75
C THR A 128 -9.67 1.02 -2.62
N ASP A 129 -10.78 0.30 -2.51
CA ASP A 129 -12.00 0.65 -3.22
C ASP A 129 -12.58 2.02 -2.80
N TYR A 130 -12.13 2.57 -1.68
CA TYR A 130 -12.68 3.79 -1.06
C TYR A 130 -11.71 4.95 -0.99
N SER A 131 -10.39 4.69 -1.03
CA SER A 131 -9.38 5.72 -0.72
C SER A 131 -8.05 5.43 -1.39
N ILE A 132 -7.30 6.50 -1.62
CA ILE A 132 -5.87 6.46 -1.88
C ILE A 132 -5.18 6.97 -0.62
N ILE A 133 -4.21 6.23 -0.10
CA ILE A 133 -3.49 6.57 1.13
C ILE A 133 -2.00 6.62 0.82
N THR A 134 -1.39 7.74 1.14
CA THR A 134 0.05 7.96 0.90
C THR A 134 0.72 8.41 2.19
N PRO A 135 1.66 7.64 2.74
CA PRO A 135 2.54 8.11 3.79
C PRO A 135 3.34 9.31 3.29
N CYS A 136 3.50 10.32 4.14
CA CYS A 136 4.15 11.57 3.76
C CYS A 136 5.16 12.00 4.82
N ILE A 137 6.36 12.35 4.38
CA ILE A 137 7.40 12.95 5.21
C ILE A 137 7.80 14.27 4.58
N GLY A 138 7.83 15.33 5.41
CA GLY A 138 8.15 16.66 4.92
C GLY A 138 7.03 17.29 4.07
N GLU A 139 7.39 18.03 3.03
CA GLU A 139 6.44 18.72 2.16
C GLU A 139 6.06 17.82 0.97
N THR A 140 4.75 17.65 0.78
CA THR A 140 4.20 16.88 -0.33
C THR A 140 3.07 17.64 -1.01
N ILE A 141 3.04 17.63 -2.34
CA ILE A 141 2.01 18.27 -3.15
C ILE A 141 1.18 17.16 -3.81
N PHE A 142 -0.12 17.26 -3.67
CA PHE A 142 -1.08 16.34 -4.29
C PHE A 142 -1.94 17.09 -5.32
N ASP A 143 -2.12 16.49 -6.48
CA ASP A 143 -3.18 16.91 -7.39
C ASP A 143 -4.54 16.62 -6.75
N SER A 144 -5.42 17.59 -6.72
CA SER A 144 -6.75 17.45 -6.13
C SER A 144 -7.79 18.27 -6.90
N PHE A 145 -9.05 17.96 -6.71
CA PHE A 145 -10.16 18.70 -7.28
C PHE A 145 -11.04 19.28 -6.16
N LYS A 146 -11.74 20.34 -6.48
CA LYS A 146 -12.65 20.98 -5.52
C LYS A 146 -13.72 20.03 -4.99
N GLY A 147 -13.81 19.91 -3.67
CA GLY A 147 -14.75 19.02 -2.99
C GLY A 147 -14.23 17.61 -2.74
N GLU A 148 -13.02 17.28 -3.19
CA GLU A 148 -12.38 16.00 -2.86
C GLU A 148 -12.21 15.89 -1.34
N ILE A 149 -12.57 14.74 -0.78
CA ILE A 149 -12.42 14.49 0.66
C ILE A 149 -10.95 14.16 0.96
N VAL A 150 -10.36 14.93 1.86
CA VAL A 150 -8.98 14.77 2.32
C VAL A 150 -8.96 14.52 3.81
N SER A 151 -8.20 13.52 4.24
CA SER A 151 -7.93 13.24 5.65
C SER A 151 -6.44 13.27 5.90
N VAL A 152 -6.05 13.90 6.99
CA VAL A 152 -4.65 13.89 7.45
C VAL A 152 -4.61 13.16 8.78
N ILE A 153 -3.78 12.11 8.85
CA ILE A 153 -3.65 11.25 10.03
C ILE A 153 -2.19 11.27 10.46
N SER A 154 -1.94 11.42 11.75
CA SER A 154 -0.60 11.29 12.32
C SER A 154 -0.55 10.08 13.25
N PHE A 155 0.52 9.30 13.16
CA PHE A 155 0.82 8.21 14.07
C PHE A 155 1.74 8.64 15.22
N GLU A 156 2.36 9.80 15.09
CA GLU A 156 3.26 10.34 16.09
C GLU A 156 2.61 11.45 16.91
N SER A 157 3.03 11.59 18.15
CA SER A 157 2.66 12.73 18.99
C SER A 157 3.46 13.97 18.60
N ASN A 158 2.84 15.13 18.68
CA ASN A 158 3.47 16.43 18.47
C ASN A 158 3.89 16.76 17.01
N ASN A 159 3.40 16.02 16.01
CA ASN A 159 3.57 16.41 14.61
C ASN A 159 2.85 17.74 14.32
N LYS A 160 3.59 18.71 13.79
CA LYS A 160 3.01 19.97 13.34
C LYS A 160 2.75 19.93 11.85
N VAL A 161 1.49 20.06 11.49
CA VAL A 161 1.04 20.00 10.09
C VAL A 161 0.56 21.37 9.64
N THR A 162 1.00 21.77 8.46
CA THR A 162 0.46 22.92 7.74
C THR A 162 -0.10 22.45 6.41
N SER A 163 -1.30 22.89 6.07
CA SER A 163 -1.94 22.58 4.79
C SER A 163 -2.41 23.85 4.08
N THR A 164 -2.37 23.82 2.76
CA THR A 164 -2.99 24.83 1.90
C THR A 164 -4.13 24.20 1.12
N ASN A 165 -5.02 25.03 0.58
CA ASN A 165 -6.13 24.60 -0.28
C ASN A 165 -7.10 23.58 0.36
N LEU A 166 -7.23 23.60 1.67
CA LEU A 166 -8.28 22.86 2.39
C LEU A 166 -9.33 23.82 2.95
N GLU A 167 -10.58 23.39 3.00
CA GLU A 167 -11.71 24.18 3.57
C GLU A 167 -11.42 24.56 5.03
N TYR A 168 -10.85 23.62 5.79
CA TYR A 168 -10.35 23.85 7.15
C TYR A 168 -8.82 23.74 7.14
N PRO A 169 -8.09 24.86 6.92
CA PRO A 169 -6.64 24.82 6.81
C PRO A 169 -5.98 24.50 8.15
N LEU A 170 -4.91 23.75 8.09
CA LEU A 170 -4.07 23.44 9.23
C LEU A 170 -2.89 24.43 9.24
N ASN A 171 -2.70 25.18 10.33
CA ASN A 171 -1.63 26.18 10.47
C ASN A 171 -0.71 25.79 11.63
N SER A 172 0.38 25.07 11.35
CA SER A 172 1.26 24.48 12.37
C SER A 172 0.45 23.75 13.43
N TYR A 173 -0.62 23.08 12.97
CA TYR A 173 -1.56 22.38 13.85
C TYR A 173 -0.85 21.15 14.44
N GLU A 174 -0.85 21.05 15.77
CA GLU A 174 -0.29 19.90 16.46
C GLU A 174 -1.26 18.73 16.33
N LEU A 175 -0.91 17.82 15.42
CA LEU A 175 -1.68 16.63 15.10
C LEU A 175 -1.07 15.42 15.82
N SER A 176 -1.78 14.92 16.82
CA SER A 176 -1.45 13.67 17.51
C SER A 176 -2.31 12.53 16.96
N PRO A 177 -2.06 11.26 17.30
CA PRO A 177 -2.98 10.17 16.99
C PRO A 177 -4.38 10.45 17.56
N SER A 178 -5.28 10.89 16.70
CA SER A 178 -6.63 11.30 17.07
C SER A 178 -7.55 11.34 15.83
N PRO A 179 -8.88 11.37 15.99
CA PRO A 179 -9.81 11.47 14.88
C PRO A 179 -9.96 12.92 14.34
N ARG A 180 -9.00 13.78 14.59
CA ARG A 180 -9.00 15.16 14.08
C ARG A 180 -8.43 15.22 12.68
N ALA A 181 -8.73 16.29 11.94
CA ALA A 181 -8.29 16.52 10.56
C ALA A 181 -8.72 15.41 9.55
N ILE A 182 -9.78 14.68 9.86
CA ILE A 182 -10.43 13.75 8.94
C ILE A 182 -11.61 14.40 8.23
N ARG A 183 -11.88 13.96 6.96
CA ARG A 183 -13.00 14.42 6.11
C ARG A 183 -13.02 15.94 5.88
N ASN A 184 -11.86 16.54 5.74
CA ASN A 184 -11.70 17.87 5.20
C ASN A 184 -12.00 17.85 3.69
N GLN A 185 -12.09 19.02 3.05
CA GLN A 185 -12.34 19.11 1.63
C GLN A 185 -11.26 19.96 0.95
N SER A 186 -10.82 19.51 -0.23
CA SER A 186 -9.97 20.32 -1.09
C SER A 186 -10.75 21.48 -1.72
N LEU A 187 -10.07 22.62 -1.85
CA LEU A 187 -10.59 23.78 -2.59
C LEU A 187 -10.19 23.75 -4.08
N GLY A 188 -9.35 22.78 -4.49
CA GLY A 188 -8.84 22.57 -5.84
C GLY A 188 -7.48 23.19 -6.07
#